data_ffec302695509cc833e278bd0253b908
#
_entry.id   ffec302695509cc833e278bd0253b908
#
_cell.length_a   1.000
_cell.length_b   1.000
_cell.length_c   1.000
_cell.angle_alpha   90.00
_cell.angle_beta   90.00
_cell.angle_gamma   90.00
#
_symmetry.space_group_name_H-M   'P 1'
#
loop_
_entity.id
_entity.type
_entity.pdbx_description
1 polymer ?
#
loop_
_entity_poly.entity_id
_entity_poly.type
_entity_poly.pdbx_seq_one_letter_code
_entity_poly.pdbx_strand_id
1 'polypeptide(L)'
;MRTKIIGITVLILLFINFLIFLNPSIEETYVNEVTSPVEIKLKGNVVYRLNDFDCFDSYYSSKNTNLASKLNISEDEAFILGNFAKYWAKNLLDNRKVYVSNDDLIYYKYSYKRKLENSAFCIKDGKFTNNFAAQKMIRKIRKSNYMIFDLDTELYLPLDKNFQAKNYIVVRKGYKKSKKFLAKTKTISTVPLALNNGNFKIIISDFTQKLKPDRNCSTEMCKEILNNINSAKTSIDFAIYGYSSVPSIENAIKNAKARGVKIRLVYDIDSTGGNIYPNTNELVKLVGNAKSDALSKEKSAIMHNKFYIFDNKIVITGSANLSHTDMSGYNSNAIIVIKSAEVANIYTEEFNQMYEGKFHSNKILTENTSGIYFSPQNKTIQNTILPLIRNSKNYIYIPAFLISHKEMVSELIQAKNRGVDVRIITDALNASAKYSKVRELRAAGMPVKIENYAGKMHSKTMIIDDKYLILGSMNFSKSGDSKNDENLIVLENKEAAIFYKHFFLYLWAKIPDRWLKFYPRAEGLDSIGSCSDGVDNDYDGLVDMEEKNCRK
;
A
#
# COMPACT_ATOMS: atom_id res chain seq x y z
N MET A 1 -49.17 22.44 -14.88
CA MET A 1 -48.50 21.65 -13.83
C MET A 1 -47.33 22.36 -13.14
N ARG A 2 -46.44 23.08 -13.89
CA ARG A 2 -45.30 23.84 -13.31
C ARG A 2 -45.73 24.99 -12.37
N THR A 3 -46.79 25.71 -12.65
CA THR A 3 -47.31 26.83 -11.81
C THR A 3 -47.85 26.38 -10.45
N LYS A 4 -48.44 25.19 -10.34
CA LYS A 4 -48.89 24.61 -9.05
C LYS A 4 -47.74 24.16 -8.16
N ILE A 5 -46.64 23.66 -8.77
CA ILE A 5 -45.47 23.23 -8.01
C ILE A 5 -44.73 24.45 -7.43
N ILE A 6 -44.59 25.54 -8.19
CA ILE A 6 -43.99 26.78 -7.71
C ILE A 6 -44.80 27.40 -6.56
N GLY A 7 -46.12 27.39 -6.65
CA GLY A 7 -46.99 27.88 -5.59
C GLY A 7 -46.88 27.10 -4.28
N ILE A 8 -46.80 25.74 -4.37
CA ILE A 8 -46.63 24.90 -3.21
C ILE A 8 -45.24 25.06 -2.57
N THR A 9 -44.21 25.24 -3.38
CA THR A 9 -42.83 25.49 -2.88
C THR A 9 -42.72 26.82 -2.17
N VAL A 10 -43.34 27.87 -2.69
CA VAL A 10 -43.40 29.21 -2.06
C VAL A 10 -44.21 29.16 -0.75
N LEU A 11 -45.34 28.46 -0.72
CA LEU A 11 -46.14 28.31 0.52
C LEU A 11 -45.37 27.52 1.60
N ILE A 12 -44.60 26.50 1.23
CA ILE A 12 -43.76 25.73 2.14
C ILE A 12 -42.60 26.58 2.68
N LEU A 13 -41.97 27.41 1.83
CA LEU A 13 -40.92 28.34 2.26
C LEU A 13 -41.48 29.42 3.19
N LEU A 14 -42.67 29.92 2.92
CA LEU A 14 -43.37 30.88 3.81
C LEU A 14 -43.77 30.25 5.13
N PHE A 15 -44.23 28.99 5.14
CA PHE A 15 -44.58 28.26 6.36
C PHE A 15 -43.35 27.93 7.20
N ILE A 16 -42.24 27.59 6.61
CA ILE A 16 -40.96 27.38 7.31
C ILE A 16 -40.45 28.70 7.88
N ASN A 17 -40.45 29.80 7.10
CA ASN A 17 -40.07 31.13 7.59
C ASN A 17 -41.03 31.61 8.69
N PHE A 18 -42.31 31.27 8.62
CA PHE A 18 -43.32 31.61 9.65
C PHE A 18 -43.06 30.80 10.94
N LEU A 19 -42.70 29.52 10.86
CA LEU A 19 -42.30 28.71 12.02
C LEU A 19 -40.99 29.20 12.65
N ILE A 20 -40.02 29.65 11.86
CA ILE A 20 -38.78 30.26 12.34
C ILE A 20 -39.05 31.59 13.03
N PHE A 21 -40.02 32.37 12.54
CA PHE A 21 -40.39 33.64 13.13
C PHE A 21 -41.17 33.51 14.45
N LEU A 22 -41.91 32.39 14.61
CA LEU A 22 -42.67 32.08 15.82
C LEU A 22 -41.88 31.35 16.91
N ASN A 23 -40.72 30.82 16.56
CA ASN A 23 -39.91 30.06 17.51
C ASN A 23 -38.42 30.42 17.39
N PRO A 24 -37.97 31.42 18.15
CA PRO A 24 -36.60 31.96 18.08
C PRO A 24 -35.49 30.93 18.44
N SER A 25 -35.84 29.71 18.80
CA SER A 25 -34.92 28.61 19.10
C SER A 25 -34.60 27.70 17.91
N ILE A 26 -35.14 28.01 16.70
CA ILE A 26 -34.85 27.22 15.49
C ILE A 26 -33.71 27.87 14.72
N GLU A 27 -32.57 27.21 14.62
CA GLU A 27 -31.38 27.66 13.90
C GLU A 27 -31.21 26.91 12.58
N GLU A 28 -30.93 27.67 11.51
CA GLU A 28 -30.61 27.13 10.20
C GLU A 28 -29.12 26.87 10.09
N THR A 29 -28.75 25.65 9.71
CA THR A 29 -27.34 25.26 9.58
C THR A 29 -27.14 24.15 8.54
N TYR A 30 -25.91 23.65 8.40
CA TYR A 30 -25.57 22.52 7.54
C TYR A 30 -24.99 21.38 8.34
N VAL A 31 -25.31 20.16 7.94
CA VAL A 31 -24.66 18.95 8.49
C VAL A 31 -23.27 18.83 7.87
N ASN A 32 -22.26 18.83 8.71
CA ASN A 32 -20.86 18.68 8.32
C ASN A 32 -20.48 17.19 8.29
N GLU A 33 -20.90 16.44 9.31
CA GLU A 33 -20.60 15.01 9.45
C GLU A 33 -21.69 14.32 10.29
N VAL A 34 -22.07 13.11 9.90
CA VAL A 34 -22.88 12.20 10.72
C VAL A 34 -21.96 11.19 11.40
N THR A 35 -21.68 11.36 12.68
CA THR A 35 -20.81 10.46 13.46
C THR A 35 -21.58 9.20 13.91
N SER A 36 -22.84 9.38 14.29
CA SER A 36 -23.77 8.29 14.57
C SER A 36 -25.20 8.71 14.23
N PRO A 37 -26.21 7.82 14.27
CA PRO A 37 -27.61 8.21 14.07
C PRO A 37 -28.13 9.26 15.05
N VAL A 38 -27.56 9.33 16.24
CA VAL A 38 -27.98 10.25 17.31
C VAL A 38 -26.99 11.38 17.57
N GLU A 39 -25.83 11.37 16.91
CA GLU A 39 -24.81 12.39 17.05
C GLU A 39 -24.39 12.93 15.68
N ILE A 40 -24.61 14.22 15.46
CA ILE A 40 -24.46 14.88 14.17
C ILE A 40 -23.61 16.14 14.38
N LYS A 41 -22.54 16.28 13.61
CA LYS A 41 -21.72 17.50 13.61
C LYS A 41 -22.28 18.49 12.60
N LEU A 42 -22.57 19.67 13.07
CA LEU A 42 -23.06 20.81 12.29
C LEU A 42 -21.91 21.73 11.87
N LYS A 43 -22.18 22.65 10.98
CA LYS A 43 -21.22 23.70 10.58
C LYS A 43 -20.74 24.47 11.81
N GLY A 44 -19.45 24.76 11.88
CA GLY A 44 -18.82 25.40 13.06
C GLY A 44 -18.42 24.40 14.17
N ASN A 45 -18.38 23.09 13.87
CA ASN A 45 -18.03 22.01 14.81
C ASN A 45 -19.00 21.83 16.01
N VAL A 46 -20.21 22.37 15.90
CA VAL A 46 -21.25 22.16 16.91
C VAL A 46 -21.74 20.72 16.83
N VAL A 47 -21.78 20.01 17.96
CA VAL A 47 -22.28 18.64 18.04
C VAL A 47 -23.73 18.66 18.51
N TYR A 48 -24.63 18.20 17.64
CA TYR A 48 -26.05 18.02 17.96
C TYR A 48 -26.31 16.57 18.35
N ARG A 49 -26.98 16.35 19.49
CA ARG A 49 -27.31 15.01 20.02
C ARG A 49 -28.79 14.87 20.27
N LEU A 50 -29.35 13.73 19.85
CA LEU A 50 -30.70 13.29 20.19
C LEU A 50 -30.61 12.35 21.38
N ASN A 51 -30.83 12.89 22.59
CA ASN A 51 -30.60 12.18 23.84
C ASN A 51 -31.71 11.16 24.19
N ASP A 52 -32.86 11.22 23.52
CA ASP A 52 -34.00 10.32 23.76
C ASP A 52 -33.79 8.90 23.20
N PHE A 53 -32.76 8.68 22.44
CA PHE A 53 -32.49 7.42 21.73
C PHE A 53 -31.13 6.85 22.03
N ASP A 54 -31.10 5.54 22.17
CA ASP A 54 -29.91 4.74 22.03
C ASP A 54 -29.87 4.10 20.64
N CYS A 55 -28.73 4.17 19.95
CA CYS A 55 -28.50 3.41 18.74
C CYS A 55 -27.20 2.62 18.91
N PHE A 56 -27.08 1.50 18.20
CA PHE A 56 -25.84 0.73 18.20
C PHE A 56 -24.69 1.56 17.60
N ASP A 57 -23.51 1.43 18.18
CA ASP A 57 -22.30 2.01 17.62
C ASP A 57 -21.88 1.28 16.34
N SER A 58 -21.30 1.99 15.42
CA SER A 58 -20.77 1.42 14.17
C SER A 58 -19.41 0.71 14.34
N TYR A 59 -18.97 0.46 15.57
CA TYR A 59 -17.79 -0.27 15.97
C TYR A 59 -18.12 -1.20 17.14
N TYR A 60 -17.28 -2.18 17.42
CA TYR A 60 -17.45 -3.05 18.59
C TYR A 60 -17.19 -2.25 19.86
N SER A 61 -18.19 -2.14 20.71
CA SER A 61 -18.14 -1.33 21.95
C SER A 61 -18.82 -2.06 23.11
N SER A 62 -18.48 -1.67 24.33
CA SER A 62 -19.18 -2.15 25.53
C SER A 62 -20.68 -1.80 25.53
N LYS A 63 -21.03 -0.67 24.90
CA LYS A 63 -22.43 -0.29 24.67
C LYS A 63 -23.13 -1.32 23.78
N ASN A 64 -22.53 -1.71 22.67
CA ASN A 64 -23.08 -2.73 21.79
C ASN A 64 -23.24 -4.08 22.50
N THR A 65 -22.25 -4.50 23.28
CA THR A 65 -22.32 -5.73 24.09
C THR A 65 -23.50 -5.70 25.06
N ASN A 66 -23.67 -4.59 25.79
CA ASN A 66 -24.76 -4.43 26.75
C ASN A 66 -26.14 -4.42 26.07
N LEU A 67 -26.28 -3.70 24.95
CA LEU A 67 -27.56 -3.64 24.22
C LEU A 67 -27.87 -4.98 23.53
N ALA A 68 -26.87 -5.67 23.01
CA ALA A 68 -27.00 -6.97 22.38
C ALA A 68 -27.56 -8.00 23.39
N SER A 69 -27.00 -8.05 24.59
CA SER A 69 -27.44 -8.92 25.66
C SER A 69 -28.91 -8.66 26.04
N LYS A 70 -29.28 -7.37 26.24
CA LYS A 70 -30.66 -6.98 26.58
C LYS A 70 -31.68 -7.33 25.48
N LEU A 71 -31.27 -7.32 24.23
CA LEU A 71 -32.15 -7.52 23.07
C LEU A 71 -32.09 -8.94 22.50
N ASN A 72 -31.30 -9.82 23.12
CA ASN A 72 -31.07 -11.20 22.69
C ASN A 72 -30.61 -11.32 21.25
N ILE A 73 -29.59 -10.55 20.92
CA ILE A 73 -28.86 -10.59 19.64
C ILE A 73 -27.36 -10.74 19.88
N SER A 74 -26.60 -11.17 18.86
CA SER A 74 -25.14 -11.27 18.97
C SER A 74 -24.44 -9.91 18.89
N GLU A 75 -23.20 -9.82 19.35
CA GLU A 75 -22.36 -8.62 19.19
C GLU A 75 -22.15 -8.27 17.70
N ASP A 76 -22.00 -9.27 16.83
CA ASP A 76 -21.90 -9.06 15.39
C ASP A 76 -23.19 -8.49 14.80
N GLU A 77 -24.34 -8.96 15.25
CA GLU A 77 -25.63 -8.41 14.82
C GLU A 77 -25.79 -6.95 15.28
N ALA A 78 -25.36 -6.63 16.49
CA ALA A 78 -25.35 -5.27 17.03
C ALA A 78 -24.42 -4.36 16.22
N PHE A 79 -23.20 -4.83 15.91
CA PHE A 79 -22.24 -4.13 15.06
C PHE A 79 -22.79 -3.87 13.65
N ILE A 80 -23.40 -4.88 13.02
CA ILE A 80 -24.00 -4.75 11.69
C ILE A 80 -25.16 -3.73 11.71
N LEU A 81 -26.00 -3.77 12.73
CA LEU A 81 -27.12 -2.82 12.90
C LEU A 81 -26.59 -1.39 13.07
N GLY A 82 -25.55 -1.18 13.87
CA GLY A 82 -24.93 0.13 14.07
C GLY A 82 -24.35 0.71 12.77
N ASN A 83 -23.71 -0.12 11.97
CA ASN A 83 -23.20 0.29 10.66
C ASN A 83 -24.31 0.65 9.69
N PHE A 84 -25.38 -0.13 9.64
CA PHE A 84 -26.53 0.20 8.81
C PHE A 84 -27.21 1.49 9.27
N ALA A 85 -27.32 1.70 10.56
CA ALA A 85 -27.90 2.91 11.15
C ALA A 85 -27.08 4.16 10.78
N LYS A 86 -25.77 4.11 10.95
CA LYS A 86 -24.86 5.19 10.57
C LYS A 86 -24.94 5.49 9.07
N TYR A 87 -24.89 4.47 8.23
CA TYR A 87 -24.96 4.64 6.77
C TYR A 87 -26.31 5.24 6.33
N TRP A 88 -27.41 4.78 6.95
CA TRP A 88 -28.76 5.30 6.70
C TRP A 88 -28.85 6.78 7.10
N ALA A 89 -28.39 7.16 8.30
CA ALA A 89 -28.39 8.53 8.78
C ALA A 89 -27.53 9.44 7.89
N LYS A 90 -26.36 8.97 7.50
CA LYS A 90 -25.44 9.67 6.59
C LYS A 90 -26.09 9.94 5.24
N ASN A 91 -26.79 8.98 4.65
CA ASN A 91 -27.51 9.19 3.37
C ASN A 91 -28.67 10.19 3.49
N LEU A 92 -29.26 10.34 4.67
CA LEU A 92 -30.33 11.29 4.89
C LEU A 92 -29.83 12.72 5.11
N LEU A 93 -28.73 12.89 5.81
CA LEU A 93 -28.34 14.18 6.39
C LEU A 93 -27.03 14.76 5.86
N ASP A 94 -26.08 13.94 5.42
CA ASP A 94 -24.70 14.37 5.10
C ASP A 94 -24.69 15.50 4.06
N ASN A 95 -23.98 16.60 4.36
CA ASN A 95 -23.88 17.80 3.54
C ASN A 95 -25.22 18.49 3.24
N ARG A 96 -26.26 18.29 4.06
CA ARG A 96 -27.57 18.90 3.86
C ARG A 96 -27.78 20.09 4.76
N LYS A 97 -28.59 21.02 4.25
CA LYS A 97 -29.16 22.11 5.00
C LYS A 97 -30.24 21.56 5.93
N VAL A 98 -30.19 21.93 7.19
CA VAL A 98 -31.10 21.47 8.24
C VAL A 98 -31.53 22.65 9.12
N TYR A 99 -32.66 22.47 9.78
CA TYR A 99 -33.16 23.37 10.80
C TYR A 99 -33.14 22.62 12.14
N VAL A 100 -32.47 23.18 13.12
CA VAL A 100 -32.21 22.56 14.41
C VAL A 100 -33.10 23.21 15.45
N SER A 101 -33.83 22.40 16.21
CA SER A 101 -34.52 22.79 17.44
C SER A 101 -33.93 22.02 18.62
N ASN A 102 -34.32 22.35 19.85
CA ASN A 102 -33.83 21.66 21.04
C ASN A 102 -34.11 20.15 21.04
N ASP A 103 -35.21 19.71 20.38
CA ASP A 103 -35.69 18.34 20.42
C ASP A 103 -35.65 17.59 19.10
N ASP A 104 -35.38 18.28 17.98
CA ASP A 104 -35.43 17.66 16.66
C ASP A 104 -34.54 18.38 15.62
N LEU A 105 -34.23 17.66 14.59
CA LEU A 105 -33.56 18.16 13.41
C LEU A 105 -34.46 17.96 12.19
N ILE A 106 -34.80 19.06 11.52
CA ILE A 106 -35.71 19.07 10.38
C ILE A 106 -34.87 19.19 9.08
N TYR A 107 -34.99 18.22 8.18
CA TYR A 107 -34.38 18.24 6.85
C TYR A 107 -35.47 18.19 5.77
N TYR A 108 -35.39 19.05 4.80
CA TYR A 108 -36.46 19.36 3.88
C TYR A 108 -37.74 19.79 4.62
N LYS A 109 -38.66 18.88 4.90
CA LYS A 109 -39.89 19.06 5.65
C LYS A 109 -40.14 17.89 6.61
N TYR A 110 -39.11 17.07 6.86
CA TYR A 110 -39.25 15.85 7.65
C TYR A 110 -38.56 15.99 8.99
N SER A 111 -39.21 15.61 10.05
CA SER A 111 -38.60 15.40 11.37
C SER A 111 -37.64 14.22 11.32
N TYR A 112 -36.40 14.47 11.69
CA TYR A 112 -35.39 13.42 11.78
C TYR A 112 -35.64 12.49 12.98
N LYS A 113 -36.06 13.05 14.10
CA LYS A 113 -36.50 12.31 15.30
C LYS A 113 -37.58 11.27 14.95
N ARG A 114 -38.64 11.68 14.25
CA ARG A 114 -39.71 10.77 13.81
C ARG A 114 -39.22 9.70 12.83
N LYS A 115 -38.18 9.99 12.03
CA LYS A 115 -37.57 8.98 11.16
C LYS A 115 -36.78 7.94 11.95
N LEU A 116 -36.08 8.36 13.02
CA LEU A 116 -35.40 7.44 13.94
C LEU A 116 -36.39 6.54 14.69
N GLU A 117 -37.49 7.08 15.19
CA GLU A 117 -38.56 6.31 15.87
C GLU A 117 -39.13 5.19 15.00
N ASN A 118 -39.22 5.44 13.71
CA ASN A 118 -39.73 4.45 12.75
C ASN A 118 -38.63 3.56 12.14
N SER A 119 -37.38 3.71 12.56
CA SER A 119 -36.25 2.92 12.05
C SER A 119 -36.12 1.55 12.73
N ALA A 120 -35.35 0.67 12.12
CA ALA A 120 -34.97 -0.62 12.68
C ALA A 120 -33.77 -0.54 13.65
N PHE A 121 -33.23 0.66 13.88
CA PHE A 121 -31.85 0.81 14.37
C PHE A 121 -31.79 1.38 15.79
N CYS A 122 -32.84 2.03 16.26
CA CYS A 122 -32.82 2.77 17.50
C CYS A 122 -33.61 2.09 18.62
N ILE A 123 -33.23 2.40 19.83
CA ILE A 123 -33.68 1.83 21.07
C ILE A 123 -34.17 2.97 21.95
N LYS A 124 -35.34 2.83 22.55
CA LYS A 124 -35.87 3.72 23.58
C LYS A 124 -36.38 2.85 24.72
N ASP A 125 -36.07 3.22 25.95
CA ASP A 125 -36.46 2.48 27.16
C ASP A 125 -36.11 0.97 27.09
N GLY A 126 -34.91 0.65 26.51
CA GLY A 126 -34.40 -0.72 26.41
C GLY A 126 -35.09 -1.61 25.35
N LYS A 127 -35.95 -1.04 24.50
CA LYS A 127 -36.64 -1.77 23.43
C LYS A 127 -36.45 -1.09 22.10
N PHE A 128 -36.47 -1.88 21.01
CA PHE A 128 -36.46 -1.29 19.68
C PHE A 128 -37.62 -0.34 19.47
N THR A 129 -37.37 0.86 18.97
CA THR A 129 -38.40 1.87 18.65
C THR A 129 -39.41 1.35 17.62
N ASN A 130 -38.94 0.54 16.67
CA ASN A 130 -39.77 -0.21 15.74
C ASN A 130 -39.38 -1.69 15.75
N ASN A 131 -39.93 -2.46 16.65
CA ASN A 131 -39.61 -3.87 16.84
C ASN A 131 -39.86 -4.72 15.58
N PHE A 132 -40.92 -4.45 14.82
CA PHE A 132 -41.22 -5.19 13.60
C PHE A 132 -40.13 -4.99 12.54
N ALA A 133 -39.70 -3.74 12.30
CA ALA A 133 -38.63 -3.43 11.38
C ALA A 133 -37.28 -4.02 11.83
N ALA A 134 -36.98 -3.92 13.14
CA ALA A 134 -35.79 -4.48 13.75
C ALA A 134 -35.72 -6.01 13.60
N GLN A 135 -36.75 -6.73 13.95
CA GLN A 135 -36.82 -8.20 13.82
C GLN A 135 -36.74 -8.67 12.35
N LYS A 136 -37.35 -7.90 11.44
CA LYS A 136 -37.19 -8.16 10.01
C LYS A 136 -35.74 -7.98 9.54
N MET A 137 -35.05 -6.97 10.05
CA MET A 137 -33.64 -6.70 9.73
C MET A 137 -32.73 -7.79 10.33
N ILE A 138 -32.89 -8.13 11.60
CA ILE A 138 -32.13 -9.18 12.29
C ILE A 138 -32.28 -10.53 11.55
N ARG A 139 -33.49 -10.91 11.15
CA ARG A 139 -33.71 -12.12 10.34
C ARG A 139 -32.96 -12.09 9.00
N LYS A 140 -32.83 -10.92 8.36
CA LYS A 140 -32.02 -10.77 7.16
C LYS A 140 -30.53 -10.91 7.46
N ILE A 141 -30.07 -10.36 8.57
CA ILE A 141 -28.67 -10.47 9.02
C ILE A 141 -28.34 -11.96 9.25
N ARG A 142 -29.14 -12.68 10.00
CA ARG A 142 -28.96 -14.12 10.29
C ARG A 142 -28.95 -15.02 9.05
N LYS A 143 -29.69 -14.66 8.02
CA LYS A 143 -29.75 -15.41 6.74
C LYS A 143 -28.64 -15.09 5.76
N SER A 144 -27.72 -14.21 6.10
CA SER A 144 -26.73 -13.69 5.15
C SER A 144 -25.36 -13.62 5.82
N ASN A 145 -24.33 -13.99 5.07
CA ASN A 145 -22.96 -13.77 5.51
C ASN A 145 -22.62 -12.30 5.25
N TYR A 146 -22.34 -11.55 6.30
CA TYR A 146 -21.85 -10.18 6.22
C TYR A 146 -20.36 -10.14 6.41
N MET A 147 -19.76 -9.13 5.83
CA MET A 147 -18.33 -8.85 5.87
C MET A 147 -18.15 -7.33 6.00
N ILE A 148 -17.02 -6.92 6.50
CA ILE A 148 -16.59 -5.53 6.45
C ILE A 148 -16.04 -5.28 5.06
N PHE A 149 -16.50 -4.22 4.39
CA PHE A 149 -15.90 -3.70 3.19
C PHE A 149 -15.17 -2.41 3.58
N ASP A 150 -13.86 -2.49 3.67
CA ASP A 150 -13.00 -1.36 3.95
C ASP A 150 -12.95 -0.46 2.70
N LEU A 151 -13.37 0.79 2.86
CA LEU A 151 -13.47 1.75 1.75
C LEU A 151 -12.12 2.32 1.35
N ASP A 152 -11.15 2.31 2.25
CA ASP A 152 -9.81 2.82 1.99
C ASP A 152 -8.97 1.78 1.24
N THR A 153 -9.13 0.53 1.59
CA THR A 153 -8.39 -0.59 0.98
C THR A 153 -9.18 -1.35 -0.08
N GLU A 154 -10.49 -1.11 -0.18
CA GLU A 154 -11.46 -1.85 -1.02
C GLU A 154 -11.50 -3.36 -0.76
N LEU A 155 -11.16 -3.78 0.44
CA LEU A 155 -11.12 -5.18 0.84
C LEU A 155 -12.38 -5.63 1.55
N TYR A 156 -12.70 -6.92 1.36
CA TYR A 156 -13.68 -7.63 2.17
C TYR A 156 -12.96 -8.31 3.32
N LEU A 157 -13.26 -7.89 4.53
CA LEU A 157 -12.67 -8.42 5.76
C LEU A 157 -13.74 -9.19 6.54
N PRO A 158 -13.38 -10.24 7.29
CA PRO A 158 -14.31 -10.89 8.20
C PRO A 158 -14.78 -9.91 9.27
N LEU A 159 -15.93 -10.19 9.87
CA LEU A 159 -16.37 -9.49 11.08
C LEU A 159 -15.38 -9.85 12.20
N ASP A 160 -14.74 -8.86 12.77
CA ASP A 160 -13.75 -9.03 13.84
C ASP A 160 -13.87 -7.86 14.83
N LYS A 161 -14.06 -8.15 16.10
CA LYS A 161 -14.14 -7.15 17.16
C LYS A 161 -12.84 -6.37 17.39
N ASN A 162 -11.71 -6.87 16.92
CA ASN A 162 -10.42 -6.17 16.92
C ASN A 162 -10.20 -5.30 15.67
N PHE A 163 -11.20 -5.19 14.81
CA PHE A 163 -11.14 -4.40 13.59
C PHE A 163 -11.02 -2.89 13.87
N GLN A 164 -10.04 -2.24 13.26
CA GLN A 164 -9.70 -0.82 13.53
C GLN A 164 -9.71 0.07 12.28
N ALA A 165 -10.34 -0.30 11.19
CA ALA A 165 -10.43 0.62 10.04
C ALA A 165 -11.29 1.84 10.37
N LYS A 166 -10.90 3.00 9.81
CA LYS A 166 -11.61 4.27 10.05
C LYS A 166 -12.76 4.51 9.06
N ASN A 167 -12.69 3.90 7.88
CA ASN A 167 -13.59 4.16 6.77
C ASN A 167 -14.05 2.85 6.13
N TYR A 168 -15.21 2.35 6.52
CA TYR A 168 -15.72 1.06 6.06
C TYR A 168 -17.25 1.01 6.03
N ILE A 169 -17.77 0.03 5.32
CA ILE A 169 -19.19 -0.35 5.34
C ILE A 169 -19.34 -1.85 5.60
N VAL A 170 -20.44 -2.24 6.19
CA VAL A 170 -20.81 -3.66 6.35
C VAL A 170 -21.67 -4.08 5.18
N VAL A 171 -21.26 -5.11 4.47
CA VAL A 171 -21.89 -5.59 3.24
C VAL A 171 -22.12 -7.09 3.29
N ARG A 172 -23.02 -7.59 2.45
CA ARG A 172 -23.17 -9.04 2.25
C ARG A 172 -21.98 -9.61 1.49
N LYS A 173 -21.59 -10.85 1.80
CA LYS A 173 -20.65 -11.61 0.98
C LYS A 173 -21.13 -11.63 -0.48
N GLY A 174 -20.25 -11.28 -1.41
CA GLY A 174 -20.58 -11.15 -2.85
C GLY A 174 -21.14 -9.78 -3.27
N TYR A 175 -21.18 -8.79 -2.38
CA TYR A 175 -21.50 -7.41 -2.74
C TYR A 175 -20.54 -6.91 -3.83
N LYS A 176 -21.12 -6.36 -4.90
CA LYS A 176 -20.35 -5.70 -5.97
C LYS A 176 -20.62 -4.19 -5.90
N LYS A 177 -19.58 -3.42 -5.72
CA LYS A 177 -19.66 -1.96 -5.67
C LYS A 177 -20.21 -1.40 -6.98
N SER A 178 -21.26 -0.60 -6.95
CA SER A 178 -21.80 0.02 -8.15
C SER A 178 -20.93 1.18 -8.63
N LYS A 179 -20.89 1.47 -9.95
CA LYS A 179 -20.19 2.64 -10.51
C LYS A 179 -20.61 3.96 -9.86
N LYS A 180 -21.88 4.09 -9.46
CA LYS A 180 -22.42 5.30 -8.80
C LYS A 180 -21.91 5.44 -7.36
N PHE A 181 -21.65 4.34 -6.67
CA PHE A 181 -21.05 4.32 -5.33
C PHE A 181 -19.55 4.69 -5.42
N LEU A 182 -18.83 4.15 -6.40
CA LEU A 182 -17.42 4.47 -6.68
C LEU A 182 -17.19 5.97 -6.90
N ALA A 183 -18.11 6.64 -7.60
CA ALA A 183 -18.02 8.08 -7.85
C ALA A 183 -18.16 8.96 -6.57
N LYS A 184 -18.66 8.41 -5.45
CA LYS A 184 -18.82 9.12 -4.17
C LYS A 184 -17.76 8.76 -3.14
N THR A 185 -16.96 7.72 -3.36
CA THR A 185 -15.83 7.40 -2.48
C THR A 185 -14.68 8.36 -2.78
N LYS A 186 -14.19 9.06 -1.77
CA LYS A 186 -12.94 9.82 -1.89
C LYS A 186 -11.86 8.86 -2.38
N THR A 187 -11.29 9.13 -3.54
CA THR A 187 -10.07 8.46 -3.98
C THR A 187 -9.02 8.68 -2.90
N ILE A 188 -8.34 7.64 -2.45
CA ILE A 188 -7.18 7.79 -1.58
C ILE A 188 -6.20 8.70 -2.31
N SER A 189 -6.08 9.95 -1.87
CA SER A 189 -5.23 10.94 -2.55
C SER A 189 -3.77 10.82 -2.13
N THR A 190 -3.54 10.32 -0.92
CA THR A 190 -2.20 10.16 -0.33
C THR A 190 -2.18 8.98 0.63
N VAL A 191 -1.05 8.29 0.69
CA VAL A 191 -0.76 7.25 1.69
C VAL A 191 0.56 7.59 2.37
N PRO A 192 0.76 7.19 3.64
CA PRO A 192 2.07 7.34 4.27
C PRO A 192 3.11 6.51 3.51
N LEU A 193 4.26 7.12 3.23
CA LEU A 193 5.38 6.49 2.51
C LEU A 193 6.49 6.01 3.46
N ALA A 194 6.33 6.20 4.76
CA ALA A 194 7.25 5.69 5.77
C ALA A 194 6.49 5.14 6.98
N LEU A 195 6.98 4.01 7.50
CA LEU A 195 6.58 3.40 8.76
C LEU A 195 7.81 3.30 9.66
N ASN A 196 7.71 3.77 10.90
CA ASN A 196 8.74 3.60 11.92
C ASN A 196 8.08 3.07 13.19
N ASN A 197 8.43 1.85 13.59
CA ASN A 197 7.90 1.21 14.80
C ASN A 197 8.95 1.07 15.92
N GLY A 198 10.08 1.74 15.80
CA GLY A 198 11.18 1.68 16.77
C GLY A 198 12.23 0.60 16.47
N ASN A 199 11.82 -0.60 16.05
CA ASN A 199 12.73 -1.71 15.74
C ASN A 199 13.27 -1.61 14.30
N PHE A 200 12.44 -1.16 13.40
CA PHE A 200 12.78 -0.94 11.99
C PHE A 200 12.04 0.27 11.42
N LYS A 201 12.55 0.77 10.29
CA LYS A 201 11.86 1.79 9.49
C LYS A 201 11.74 1.30 8.05
N ILE A 202 10.53 1.30 7.50
CA ILE A 202 10.27 1.02 6.10
C ILE A 202 10.01 2.33 5.38
N ILE A 203 10.64 2.53 4.22
CA ILE A 203 10.45 3.71 3.38
C ILE A 203 10.14 3.24 1.96
N ILE A 204 9.09 3.82 1.37
CA ILE A 204 8.61 3.49 0.02
C ILE A 204 8.70 4.74 -0.85
N SER A 205 9.06 4.59 -2.12
CA SER A 205 8.94 5.65 -3.12
C SER A 205 7.68 5.48 -3.96
N ASP A 206 6.95 6.59 -4.14
CA ASP A 206 5.75 6.65 -4.96
C ASP A 206 6.05 7.29 -6.32
N PHE A 207 6.30 6.46 -7.32
CA PHE A 207 6.60 6.87 -8.70
C PHE A 207 5.46 7.63 -9.39
N THR A 208 4.23 7.55 -8.85
CA THR A 208 3.11 8.34 -9.38
C THR A 208 3.24 9.83 -9.08
N GLN A 209 4.13 10.21 -8.17
CA GLN A 209 4.38 11.58 -7.75
C GLN A 209 5.61 12.20 -8.42
N LYS A 210 6.44 11.39 -9.10
CA LYS A 210 7.72 11.82 -9.66
C LYS A 210 7.85 11.35 -11.11
N LEU A 211 7.54 12.24 -12.04
CA LEU A 211 7.51 11.92 -13.47
C LEU A 211 8.84 12.19 -14.20
N LYS A 212 9.80 12.80 -13.52
CA LYS A 212 11.15 13.06 -14.06
C LYS A 212 12.18 12.85 -12.97
N PRO A 213 13.26 12.07 -13.19
CA PRO A 213 14.29 11.88 -12.20
C PRO A 213 15.12 13.15 -12.01
N ASP A 214 15.72 13.28 -10.83
CA ASP A 214 16.73 14.30 -10.56
C ASP A 214 17.89 13.71 -9.72
N ARG A 215 18.93 14.50 -9.51
CA ARG A 215 20.10 14.11 -8.71
C ARG A 215 20.09 14.71 -7.32
N ASN A 216 18.98 15.34 -6.93
CA ASN A 216 18.79 15.92 -5.61
C ASN A 216 18.38 14.83 -4.62
N CYS A 217 19.05 14.72 -3.51
CA CYS A 217 18.73 13.78 -2.44
C CYS A 217 17.56 14.31 -1.58
N SER A 218 16.41 14.54 -2.22
CA SER A 218 15.24 15.17 -1.58
C SER A 218 14.26 14.18 -0.94
N THR A 219 14.27 12.93 -1.39
CA THR A 219 13.38 11.88 -0.86
C THR A 219 13.81 11.41 0.52
N GLU A 220 12.84 10.89 1.28
CA GLU A 220 13.12 10.27 2.59
C GLU A 220 14.11 9.10 2.46
N MET A 221 13.99 8.30 1.40
CA MET A 221 14.88 7.16 1.11
C MET A 221 16.34 7.62 0.93
N CYS A 222 16.57 8.60 0.09
CA CYS A 222 17.93 9.14 -0.11
C CYS A 222 18.48 9.80 1.15
N LYS A 223 17.67 10.60 1.84
CA LYS A 223 18.06 11.24 3.12
C LYS A 223 18.44 10.24 4.20
N GLU A 224 17.73 9.11 4.27
CA GLU A 224 18.04 8.06 5.24
C GLU A 224 19.44 7.47 5.00
N ILE A 225 19.77 7.14 3.73
CA ILE A 225 21.13 6.66 3.37
C ILE A 225 22.17 7.75 3.65
N LEU A 226 21.92 8.98 3.20
CA LEU A 226 22.81 10.12 3.41
C LEU A 226 23.11 10.38 4.89
N ASN A 227 22.08 10.36 5.75
CA ASN A 227 22.22 10.58 7.18
C ASN A 227 23.07 9.49 7.84
N ASN A 228 22.89 8.22 7.45
CA ASN A 228 23.69 7.12 7.99
C ASN A 228 25.15 7.20 7.53
N ILE A 229 25.45 7.61 6.28
CA ILE A 229 26.83 7.88 5.82
C ILE A 229 27.45 9.00 6.66
N ASN A 230 26.73 10.10 6.87
CA ASN A 230 27.22 11.24 7.64
C ASN A 230 27.43 10.92 9.14
N SER A 231 26.65 10.01 9.69
CA SER A 231 26.69 9.63 11.11
C SER A 231 27.69 8.53 11.43
N ALA A 232 28.13 7.76 10.42
CA ALA A 232 29.06 6.65 10.59
C ALA A 232 30.38 7.10 11.25
N LYS A 233 30.86 6.29 12.19
CA LYS A 233 32.07 6.58 13.01
C LYS A 233 33.24 5.67 12.69
N THR A 234 32.99 4.41 12.35
CA THR A 234 34.02 3.38 12.22
C THR A 234 34.07 2.74 10.83
N SER A 235 32.92 2.32 10.28
CA SER A 235 32.90 1.57 9.02
C SER A 235 31.61 1.76 8.25
N ILE A 236 31.73 1.64 6.92
CA ILE A 236 30.61 1.56 5.98
C ILE A 236 30.92 0.48 4.95
N ASP A 237 30.05 -0.51 4.80
CA ASP A 237 30.13 -1.51 3.77
C ASP A 237 28.96 -1.36 2.80
N PHE A 238 29.24 -1.22 1.51
CA PHE A 238 28.27 -1.12 0.44
C PHE A 238 28.28 -2.38 -0.42
N ALA A 239 27.16 -3.09 -0.53
CA ALA A 239 26.94 -4.06 -1.58
C ALA A 239 25.86 -3.52 -2.51
N ILE A 240 26.21 -3.12 -3.71
CA ILE A 240 25.32 -2.46 -4.68
C ILE A 240 25.49 -3.02 -6.08
N TYR A 241 24.38 -3.15 -6.80
CA TYR A 241 24.39 -3.60 -8.19
C TYR A 241 25.14 -2.63 -9.12
N GLY A 242 24.97 -1.33 -8.89
CA GLY A 242 25.67 -0.28 -9.63
C GLY A 242 25.33 1.11 -9.10
N TYR A 243 26.00 2.12 -9.61
CA TYR A 243 25.89 3.50 -9.16
C TYR A 243 25.64 4.47 -10.32
N SER A 244 24.69 5.36 -10.13
CA SER A 244 24.48 6.53 -10.97
C SER A 244 24.50 7.78 -10.10
N SER A 245 25.29 8.78 -10.50
CA SER A 245 25.71 9.90 -9.66
C SER A 245 24.58 10.61 -8.89
N VAL A 246 24.77 10.70 -7.57
CA VAL A 246 24.02 11.49 -6.60
C VAL A 246 25.04 12.33 -5.81
N PRO A 247 25.28 13.60 -6.18
CA PRO A 247 26.41 14.40 -5.66
C PRO A 247 26.45 14.53 -4.14
N SER A 248 25.31 14.57 -3.47
CA SER A 248 25.26 14.61 -1.99
C SER A 248 25.80 13.34 -1.34
N ILE A 249 25.55 12.17 -1.94
CA ILE A 249 26.11 10.88 -1.48
C ILE A 249 27.62 10.84 -1.69
N GLU A 250 28.11 11.29 -2.85
CA GLU A 250 29.55 11.38 -3.12
C GLU A 250 30.29 12.25 -2.11
N ASN A 251 29.73 13.44 -1.82
CA ASN A 251 30.28 14.35 -0.83
C ASN A 251 30.27 13.75 0.58
N ALA A 252 29.20 13.05 0.95
CA ALA A 252 29.11 12.36 2.23
C ALA A 252 30.15 11.25 2.37
N ILE A 253 30.42 10.49 1.31
CA ILE A 253 31.47 9.46 1.27
C ILE A 253 32.85 10.10 1.43
N LYS A 254 33.15 11.19 0.70
CA LYS A 254 34.41 11.97 0.87
C LYS A 254 34.59 12.41 2.31
N ASN A 255 33.56 13.00 2.90
CA ASN A 255 33.59 13.47 4.29
C ASN A 255 33.74 12.32 5.31
N ALA A 256 33.10 11.17 5.07
CA ALA A 256 33.26 9.99 5.92
C ALA A 256 34.72 9.47 5.89
N LYS A 257 35.32 9.39 4.70
CA LYS A 257 36.76 9.05 4.55
C LYS A 257 37.67 10.06 5.29
N ALA A 258 37.38 11.36 5.17
CA ALA A 258 38.15 12.40 5.86
C ALA A 258 38.03 12.28 7.40
N ARG A 259 36.92 11.74 7.92
CA ARG A 259 36.75 11.41 9.35
C ARG A 259 37.46 10.11 9.76
N GLY A 260 38.10 9.39 8.84
CA GLY A 260 38.79 8.12 9.13
C GLY A 260 37.86 6.89 9.08
N VAL A 261 36.62 7.02 8.60
CA VAL A 261 35.70 5.89 8.45
C VAL A 261 36.22 4.93 7.39
N LYS A 262 36.31 3.64 7.72
CA LYS A 262 36.70 2.58 6.79
C LYS A 262 35.54 2.27 5.86
N ILE A 263 35.71 2.44 4.54
CA ILE A 263 34.66 2.20 3.56
C ILE A 263 35.07 1.07 2.63
N ARG A 264 34.19 0.08 2.44
CA ARG A 264 34.37 -1.04 1.49
C ARG A 264 33.18 -1.11 0.53
N LEU A 265 33.42 -1.56 -0.68
CA LEU A 265 32.41 -1.67 -1.73
C LEU A 265 32.48 -3.04 -2.40
N VAL A 266 31.33 -3.67 -2.58
CA VAL A 266 31.10 -4.80 -3.48
C VAL A 266 30.11 -4.36 -4.56
N TYR A 267 30.40 -4.65 -5.85
CA TYR A 267 29.60 -4.21 -6.97
C TYR A 267 29.61 -5.22 -8.13
N ASP A 268 28.64 -5.08 -9.04
CA ASP A 268 28.47 -5.93 -10.22
C ASP A 268 29.32 -5.46 -11.40
N ILE A 269 29.82 -6.41 -12.18
CA ILE A 269 30.37 -6.20 -13.51
C ILE A 269 29.75 -7.20 -14.48
N ASP A 270 29.20 -6.71 -15.57
CA ASP A 270 28.62 -7.56 -16.61
C ASP A 270 29.66 -8.46 -17.31
N SER A 271 29.15 -9.40 -18.11
CA SER A 271 29.99 -10.37 -18.83
C SER A 271 30.99 -9.73 -19.82
N THR A 272 30.81 -8.46 -20.17
CA THR A 272 31.72 -7.70 -21.06
C THR A 272 32.77 -6.90 -20.29
N GLY A 273 32.67 -6.88 -18.95
CA GLY A 273 33.54 -6.08 -18.07
C GLY A 273 33.05 -4.65 -17.87
N GLY A 274 31.83 -4.35 -18.32
CA GLY A 274 31.15 -3.07 -18.14
C GLY A 274 30.31 -3.00 -16.84
N ASN A 275 29.71 -1.85 -16.59
CA ASN A 275 28.77 -1.63 -15.53
C ASN A 275 27.44 -1.17 -16.12
N ILE A 276 26.33 -1.66 -15.60
CA ILE A 276 24.99 -1.25 -16.06
C ILE A 276 24.74 0.25 -15.82
N TYR A 277 25.36 0.83 -14.79
CA TYR A 277 25.26 2.25 -14.47
C TYR A 277 26.56 2.98 -14.76
N PRO A 278 26.53 4.12 -15.48
CA PRO A 278 27.71 4.77 -16.05
C PRO A 278 28.72 5.31 -15.02
N ASN A 279 28.25 5.66 -13.79
CA ASN A 279 29.12 6.24 -12.78
C ASN A 279 29.67 5.23 -11.75
N THR A 280 29.47 3.92 -11.96
CA THR A 280 29.96 2.90 -11.00
C THR A 280 31.46 2.97 -10.82
N ASN A 281 32.22 3.14 -11.90
CA ASN A 281 33.68 3.28 -11.84
C ASN A 281 34.16 4.53 -11.08
N GLU A 282 33.38 5.62 -11.09
CA GLU A 282 33.66 6.83 -10.30
C GLU A 282 33.52 6.55 -8.81
N LEU A 283 32.48 5.84 -8.42
CA LEU A 283 32.27 5.41 -7.02
C LEU A 283 33.37 4.45 -6.57
N VAL A 284 33.79 3.50 -7.43
CA VAL A 284 34.91 2.58 -7.16
C VAL A 284 36.18 3.35 -6.86
N LYS A 285 36.53 4.34 -7.69
CA LYS A 285 37.71 5.22 -7.48
C LYS A 285 37.57 6.03 -6.18
N LEU A 286 36.37 6.55 -5.91
CA LEU A 286 36.09 7.34 -4.71
C LEU A 286 36.27 6.51 -3.42
N VAL A 287 35.74 5.28 -3.40
CA VAL A 287 35.87 4.37 -2.25
C VAL A 287 37.30 3.85 -2.12
N GLY A 288 37.89 3.34 -3.19
CA GLY A 288 39.24 2.79 -3.24
C GLY A 288 39.33 1.31 -2.85
N ASN A 289 38.59 0.89 -1.82
CA ASN A 289 38.51 -0.50 -1.33
C ASN A 289 37.30 -1.19 -1.95
N ALA A 290 37.39 -1.65 -3.18
CA ALA A 290 36.28 -2.22 -3.92
C ALA A 290 36.62 -3.60 -4.50
N LYS A 291 35.62 -4.48 -4.57
CA LYS A 291 35.67 -5.79 -5.19
C LYS A 291 34.42 -5.98 -6.07
N SER A 292 34.60 -6.59 -7.23
CA SER A 292 33.50 -6.91 -8.12
C SER A 292 33.33 -8.42 -8.29
N ASP A 293 32.18 -8.83 -8.79
CA ASP A 293 31.90 -10.21 -9.14
C ASP A 293 32.59 -10.69 -10.43
N ALA A 294 33.38 -9.82 -11.09
CA ALA A 294 34.31 -10.23 -12.14
C ALA A 294 35.25 -11.38 -11.69
N LEU A 295 35.47 -11.52 -10.39
CA LEU A 295 36.19 -12.63 -9.77
C LEU A 295 35.44 -13.96 -9.85
N SER A 296 34.12 -13.94 -10.09
CA SER A 296 33.31 -15.15 -10.21
C SER A 296 33.55 -15.90 -11.52
N LYS A 297 33.45 -17.23 -11.46
CA LYS A 297 33.45 -18.11 -12.63
C LYS A 297 32.07 -18.16 -13.30
N GLU A 298 31.00 -17.84 -12.59
CA GLU A 298 29.59 -17.89 -13.03
C GLU A 298 29.21 -16.57 -13.71
N LYS A 299 29.56 -16.43 -14.99
CA LYS A 299 29.36 -15.21 -15.78
C LYS A 299 27.90 -14.91 -16.13
N SER A 300 26.98 -15.83 -15.94
CA SER A 300 25.54 -15.64 -16.19
C SER A 300 24.76 -15.19 -14.95
N ALA A 301 25.42 -15.07 -13.82
CA ALA A 301 24.88 -14.55 -12.58
C ALA A 301 25.32 -13.09 -12.37
N ILE A 302 24.62 -12.37 -11.50
CA ILE A 302 24.92 -10.97 -11.18
C ILE A 302 24.95 -10.77 -9.66
N MET A 303 25.80 -9.87 -9.20
CA MET A 303 25.80 -9.37 -7.84
C MET A 303 24.69 -8.30 -7.70
N HIS A 304 23.49 -8.74 -7.39
CA HIS A 304 22.30 -7.88 -7.42
C HIS A 304 21.84 -7.42 -6.02
N ASN A 305 22.66 -7.61 -5.00
CA ASN A 305 22.43 -7.05 -3.67
C ASN A 305 22.34 -5.52 -3.68
N LYS A 306 21.57 -4.96 -2.77
CA LYS A 306 21.44 -3.54 -2.48
C LYS A 306 21.31 -3.37 -1.00
N PHE A 307 22.46 -3.42 -0.30
CA PHE A 307 22.47 -3.19 1.14
C PHE A 307 23.68 -2.38 1.61
N TYR A 308 23.52 -1.75 2.75
CA TYR A 308 24.51 -0.91 3.41
C TYR A 308 24.60 -1.30 4.87
N ILE A 309 25.82 -1.41 5.40
CA ILE A 309 26.08 -1.69 6.82
C ILE A 309 26.86 -0.51 7.37
N PHE A 310 26.37 0.09 8.45
CA PHE A 310 26.98 1.22 9.12
C PHE A 310 27.40 0.82 10.53
N ASP A 311 28.71 0.98 10.83
CA ASP A 311 29.33 0.73 12.15
C ASP A 311 29.03 -0.65 12.74
N ASN A 312 28.72 -1.63 11.89
CA ASN A 312 28.22 -2.97 12.28
C ASN A 312 27.02 -2.93 13.24
N LYS A 313 26.12 -1.95 13.09
CA LYS A 313 24.95 -1.70 13.96
C LYS A 313 23.66 -1.43 13.20
N ILE A 314 23.77 -0.86 12.00
CA ILE A 314 22.61 -0.47 11.20
C ILE A 314 22.74 -1.10 9.83
N VAL A 315 21.67 -1.72 9.37
CA VAL A 315 21.54 -2.22 7.99
C VAL A 315 20.44 -1.44 7.28
N ILE A 316 20.72 -1.00 6.06
CA ILE A 316 19.72 -0.53 5.11
C ILE A 316 19.73 -1.49 3.93
N THR A 317 18.58 -2.03 3.58
CA THR A 317 18.45 -2.92 2.42
C THR A 317 17.10 -2.76 1.74
N GLY A 318 16.94 -3.31 0.53
CA GLY A 318 15.69 -3.28 -0.21
C GLY A 318 15.86 -3.39 -1.72
N SER A 319 14.92 -2.80 -2.45
CA SER A 319 14.91 -2.90 -3.91
C SER A 319 15.69 -1.77 -4.62
N ALA A 320 15.96 -0.66 -3.93
CA ALA A 320 16.51 0.55 -4.54
C ALA A 320 18.00 0.43 -4.84
N ASN A 321 18.39 0.71 -6.09
CA ASN A 321 19.79 0.91 -6.47
C ASN A 321 20.28 2.26 -5.96
N LEU A 322 21.57 2.41 -5.81
CA LEU A 322 22.20 3.71 -5.55
C LEU A 322 22.29 4.52 -6.86
N SER A 323 21.14 4.83 -7.43
CA SER A 323 21.01 5.55 -8.70
C SER A 323 20.13 6.80 -8.53
N HIS A 324 20.36 7.81 -9.37
CA HIS A 324 19.55 9.02 -9.33
C HIS A 324 18.07 8.73 -9.62
N THR A 325 17.74 7.73 -10.45
CA THR A 325 16.36 7.33 -10.74
C THR A 325 15.66 6.73 -9.52
N ASP A 326 16.37 5.93 -8.71
CA ASP A 326 15.80 5.34 -7.50
C ASP A 326 15.80 6.35 -6.34
N MET A 327 16.90 7.08 -6.16
CA MET A 327 17.07 8.04 -5.06
C MET A 327 16.18 9.28 -5.20
N SER A 328 15.79 9.67 -6.42
CA SER A 328 14.81 10.74 -6.64
C SER A 328 13.35 10.35 -6.40
N GLY A 329 13.06 9.04 -6.23
CA GLY A 329 11.69 8.53 -6.13
C GLY A 329 10.99 8.35 -7.47
N TYR A 330 11.73 8.43 -8.59
CA TYR A 330 11.20 8.21 -9.92
C TYR A 330 10.77 6.75 -10.14
N ASN A 331 11.53 5.78 -9.65
CA ASN A 331 11.11 4.38 -9.61
C ASN A 331 10.40 4.04 -8.29
N SER A 332 9.42 3.13 -8.33
CA SER A 332 8.78 2.60 -7.13
C SER A 332 9.68 1.56 -6.47
N ASN A 333 10.19 1.90 -5.31
CA ASN A 333 11.09 1.08 -4.51
C ASN A 333 10.62 1.00 -3.05
N ALA A 334 11.16 0.03 -2.31
CA ALA A 334 11.09 -0.02 -0.86
C ALA A 334 12.45 -0.34 -0.27
N ILE A 335 12.77 0.33 0.83
CA ILE A 335 13.90 0.00 1.68
C ILE A 335 13.44 -0.25 3.12
N ILE A 336 14.20 -1.03 3.85
CA ILE A 336 14.08 -1.21 5.30
C ILE A 336 15.39 -0.83 5.99
N VAL A 337 15.28 -0.11 7.07
CA VAL A 337 16.37 0.27 7.97
C VAL A 337 16.21 -0.51 9.25
N ILE A 338 17.20 -1.27 9.64
CA ILE A 338 17.18 -2.11 10.85
C ILE A 338 18.36 -1.71 11.74
N LYS A 339 18.05 -1.32 12.97
CA LYS A 339 19.06 -0.97 13.99
C LYS A 339 19.27 -2.17 14.92
N SER A 340 20.12 -3.11 14.49
CA SER A 340 20.46 -4.31 15.24
C SER A 340 21.87 -4.77 14.88
N ALA A 341 22.70 -4.94 15.90
CA ALA A 341 24.04 -5.50 15.71
C ALA A 341 24.00 -6.97 15.25
N GLU A 342 23.00 -7.74 15.70
CA GLU A 342 22.78 -9.12 15.26
C GLU A 342 22.52 -9.18 13.74
N VAL A 343 21.58 -8.37 13.26
CA VAL A 343 21.27 -8.27 11.82
C VAL A 343 22.48 -7.75 11.06
N ALA A 344 23.19 -6.76 11.60
CA ALA A 344 24.40 -6.23 10.95
C ALA A 344 25.49 -7.29 10.82
N ASN A 345 25.66 -8.17 11.82
CA ASN A 345 26.60 -9.30 11.72
C ASN A 345 26.22 -10.27 10.61
N ILE A 346 24.94 -10.64 10.48
CA ILE A 346 24.46 -11.52 9.39
C ILE A 346 24.79 -10.92 8.01
N TYR A 347 24.51 -9.63 7.82
CA TYR A 347 24.86 -8.96 6.56
C TYR A 347 26.37 -8.78 6.36
N THR A 348 27.14 -8.63 7.44
CA THR A 348 28.60 -8.53 7.38
C THR A 348 29.24 -9.85 6.96
N GLU A 349 28.72 -10.99 7.39
CA GLU A 349 29.17 -12.31 6.93
C GLU A 349 28.93 -12.49 5.44
N GLU A 350 27.75 -12.11 4.96
CA GLU A 350 27.41 -12.13 3.53
C GLU A 350 28.33 -11.18 2.72
N PHE A 351 28.51 -9.95 3.23
CA PHE A 351 29.41 -8.99 2.61
C PHE A 351 30.86 -9.50 2.52
N ASN A 352 31.38 -10.06 3.60
CA ASN A 352 32.75 -10.58 3.66
C ASN A 352 32.99 -11.73 2.68
N GLN A 353 32.03 -12.62 2.50
CA GLN A 353 32.13 -13.68 1.49
C GLN A 353 32.34 -13.09 0.08
N MET A 354 31.51 -12.09 -0.31
CA MET A 354 31.65 -11.41 -1.60
C MET A 354 32.97 -10.62 -1.69
N TYR A 355 33.36 -9.94 -0.61
CA TYR A 355 34.59 -9.17 -0.58
C TYR A 355 35.86 -10.05 -0.67
N GLU A 356 35.78 -11.31 -0.22
CA GLU A 356 36.80 -12.35 -0.40
C GLU A 356 36.76 -13.04 -1.79
N GLY A 357 35.84 -12.62 -2.67
CA GLY A 357 35.67 -13.19 -4.01
C GLY A 357 34.78 -14.42 -4.10
N LYS A 358 34.07 -14.77 -3.01
CA LYS A 358 33.06 -15.85 -3.00
C LYS A 358 31.71 -15.28 -3.43
N PHE A 359 31.48 -15.27 -4.74
CA PHE A 359 30.22 -14.83 -5.34
C PHE A 359 29.39 -16.01 -5.84
N HIS A 360 28.09 -15.83 -5.94
CA HIS A 360 27.14 -16.73 -6.58
C HIS A 360 27.22 -18.17 -6.03
N SER A 361 27.45 -19.16 -6.86
CA SER A 361 27.49 -20.57 -6.47
C SER A 361 28.64 -20.95 -5.50
N ASN A 362 29.59 -20.06 -5.29
CA ASN A 362 30.73 -20.30 -4.38
C ASN A 362 30.46 -19.85 -2.94
N LYS A 363 29.26 -19.40 -2.63
CA LYS A 363 28.90 -18.87 -1.31
C LYS A 363 28.56 -19.98 -0.31
N ILE A 364 28.85 -19.70 0.93
CA ILE A 364 28.53 -20.57 2.05
C ILE A 364 27.17 -20.13 2.64
N LEU A 365 26.33 -21.10 3.00
CA LEU A 365 25.07 -20.83 3.67
C LEU A 365 25.32 -20.12 5.01
N THR A 366 24.72 -18.97 5.17
CA THR A 366 24.68 -18.24 6.44
C THR A 366 23.46 -18.72 7.22
N GLU A 367 23.67 -19.34 8.38
CA GLU A 367 22.58 -19.68 9.27
C GLU A 367 21.92 -18.43 9.79
N ASN A 368 20.61 -18.35 9.65
CA ASN A 368 19.87 -17.23 10.22
C ASN A 368 18.46 -17.64 10.66
N THR A 369 18.08 -17.16 11.84
CA THR A 369 16.75 -17.34 12.44
C THR A 369 15.89 -16.08 12.35
N SER A 370 16.43 -15.00 11.79
CA SER A 370 15.86 -13.65 11.87
C SER A 370 14.98 -13.27 10.67
N GLY A 371 14.62 -14.24 9.81
CA GLY A 371 13.81 -13.97 8.61
C GLY A 371 14.58 -13.27 7.47
N ILE A 372 15.92 -13.34 7.48
CA ILE A 372 16.81 -12.79 6.46
C ILE A 372 17.33 -13.95 5.61
N TYR A 373 17.32 -13.80 4.32
CA TYR A 373 17.70 -14.84 3.37
C TYR A 373 18.60 -14.26 2.28
N PHE A 374 19.57 -15.05 1.86
CA PHE A 374 20.46 -14.73 0.75
C PHE A 374 20.39 -15.76 -0.35
N SER A 375 20.40 -15.32 -1.59
CA SER A 375 20.55 -16.21 -2.74
C SER A 375 22.00 -16.19 -3.22
N PRO A 376 22.45 -17.30 -3.82
CA PRO A 376 21.69 -18.53 -4.12
C PRO A 376 21.59 -19.53 -2.95
N GLN A 377 22.24 -19.26 -1.79
CA GLN A 377 22.44 -20.21 -0.70
C GLN A 377 21.10 -20.75 -0.16
N ASN A 378 20.14 -19.86 0.13
CA ASN A 378 18.91 -20.24 0.81
C ASN A 378 17.84 -20.80 -0.12
N LYS A 379 17.95 -20.62 -1.46
CA LYS A 379 16.87 -20.96 -2.40
C LYS A 379 15.53 -20.44 -1.87
N THR A 380 15.47 -19.13 -1.64
CA THR A 380 14.47 -18.47 -0.80
C THR A 380 13.05 -18.63 -1.34
N ILE A 381 12.87 -18.62 -2.66
CA ILE A 381 11.55 -18.87 -3.24
C ILE A 381 11.10 -20.29 -2.88
N GLN A 382 11.92 -21.30 -3.16
CA GLN A 382 11.55 -22.71 -2.94
C GLN A 382 11.31 -23.00 -1.45
N ASN A 383 12.23 -22.58 -0.59
CA ASN A 383 12.25 -23.00 0.81
C ASN A 383 11.37 -22.14 1.72
N THR A 384 11.07 -20.89 1.31
CA THR A 384 10.37 -19.93 2.18
C THR A 384 9.10 -19.36 1.52
N ILE A 385 9.19 -18.77 0.31
CA ILE A 385 8.05 -18.09 -0.30
C ILE A 385 6.95 -19.06 -0.71
N LEU A 386 7.28 -20.20 -1.34
CA LEU A 386 6.27 -21.18 -1.75
C LEU A 386 5.46 -21.73 -0.55
N PRO A 387 6.05 -22.11 0.59
CA PRO A 387 5.29 -22.46 1.79
C PRO A 387 4.35 -21.35 2.28
N LEU A 388 4.78 -20.08 2.26
CA LEU A 388 3.93 -18.95 2.66
C LEU A 388 2.74 -18.77 1.69
N ILE A 389 2.94 -18.91 0.38
CA ILE A 389 1.87 -18.87 -0.62
C ILE A 389 0.89 -20.03 -0.40
N ARG A 390 1.37 -21.26 -0.16
CA ARG A 390 0.52 -22.43 0.10
C ARG A 390 -0.35 -22.26 1.34
N ASN A 391 0.18 -21.61 2.37
CA ASN A 391 -0.50 -21.41 3.65
C ASN A 391 -1.36 -20.14 3.72
N SER A 392 -1.34 -19.30 2.69
CA SER A 392 -2.15 -18.07 2.63
C SER A 392 -3.64 -18.36 2.68
N LYS A 393 -4.41 -17.49 3.37
CA LYS A 393 -5.84 -17.68 3.63
C LYS A 393 -6.72 -16.62 2.97
N ASN A 394 -6.30 -15.36 3.02
CA ASN A 394 -7.15 -14.23 2.64
C ASN A 394 -6.67 -13.57 1.36
N TYR A 395 -5.42 -13.13 1.31
CA TYR A 395 -4.91 -12.42 0.14
C TYR A 395 -3.39 -12.53 -0.02
N ILE A 396 -2.93 -12.34 -1.27
CA ILE A 396 -1.53 -12.13 -1.64
C ILE A 396 -1.46 -10.95 -2.60
N TYR A 397 -0.74 -9.89 -2.23
CA TYR A 397 -0.53 -8.72 -3.08
C TYR A 397 0.95 -8.56 -3.42
N ILE A 398 1.23 -8.37 -4.71
CA ILE A 398 2.59 -8.39 -5.23
C ILE A 398 2.84 -7.18 -6.12
N PRO A 399 3.48 -6.10 -5.63
CA PRO A 399 4.11 -5.11 -6.47
C PRO A 399 5.52 -5.59 -6.83
N ALA A 400 5.76 -5.92 -8.09
CA ALA A 400 7.01 -6.53 -8.51
C ALA A 400 7.49 -6.07 -9.88
N PHE A 401 8.81 -5.82 -9.98
CA PHE A 401 9.47 -5.52 -11.23
C PHE A 401 9.34 -6.65 -12.25
N LEU A 402 9.54 -7.90 -11.77
CA LEU A 402 9.50 -9.09 -12.62
C LEU A 402 8.96 -10.28 -11.85
N ILE A 403 8.08 -11.05 -12.51
CA ILE A 403 7.64 -12.38 -12.06
C ILE A 403 7.84 -13.37 -13.21
N SER A 404 8.79 -14.29 -13.05
CA SER A 404 9.10 -15.31 -14.05
C SER A 404 9.40 -16.71 -13.46
N HIS A 405 9.38 -16.87 -12.12
CA HIS A 405 9.61 -18.14 -11.45
C HIS A 405 8.41 -19.08 -11.64
N LYS A 406 8.62 -20.19 -12.35
CA LYS A 406 7.53 -21.08 -12.78
C LYS A 406 6.73 -21.69 -11.61
N GLU A 407 7.42 -22.22 -10.61
CA GLU A 407 6.76 -22.85 -9.46
C GLU A 407 5.99 -21.81 -8.63
N MET A 408 6.53 -20.61 -8.44
CA MET A 408 5.83 -19.54 -7.74
C MET A 408 4.54 -19.15 -8.48
N VAL A 409 4.57 -19.05 -9.80
CA VAL A 409 3.39 -18.77 -10.62
C VAL A 409 2.35 -19.89 -10.45
N SER A 410 2.75 -21.15 -10.49
CA SER A 410 1.86 -22.28 -10.24
C SER A 410 1.19 -22.20 -8.86
N GLU A 411 1.95 -21.93 -7.81
CA GLU A 411 1.42 -21.82 -6.44
C GLU A 411 0.49 -20.61 -6.25
N LEU A 412 0.76 -19.47 -6.93
CA LEU A 412 -0.14 -18.33 -6.94
C LEU A 412 -1.48 -18.67 -7.61
N ILE A 413 -1.45 -19.43 -8.71
CA ILE A 413 -2.67 -19.91 -9.38
C ILE A 413 -3.44 -20.85 -8.46
N GLN A 414 -2.77 -21.75 -7.75
CA GLN A 414 -3.41 -22.64 -6.78
C GLN A 414 -3.99 -21.85 -5.60
N ALA A 415 -3.28 -20.83 -5.07
CA ALA A 415 -3.80 -19.96 -4.03
C ALA A 415 -5.09 -19.26 -4.47
N LYS A 416 -5.12 -18.70 -5.69
CA LYS A 416 -6.32 -18.13 -6.27
C LYS A 416 -7.46 -19.15 -6.37
N ASN A 417 -7.17 -20.39 -6.80
CA ASN A 417 -8.18 -21.45 -6.90
C ASN A 417 -8.74 -21.88 -5.54
N ARG A 418 -7.95 -21.73 -4.45
CA ARG A 418 -8.42 -21.87 -3.07
C ARG A 418 -9.32 -20.72 -2.59
N GLY A 419 -9.45 -19.65 -3.37
CA GLY A 419 -10.25 -18.47 -3.04
C GLY A 419 -9.47 -17.31 -2.42
N VAL A 420 -8.14 -17.39 -2.39
CA VAL A 420 -7.27 -16.30 -1.95
C VAL A 420 -7.33 -15.15 -2.97
N ASP A 421 -7.47 -13.90 -2.51
CA ASP A 421 -7.45 -12.72 -3.37
C ASP A 421 -6.01 -12.40 -3.79
N VAL A 422 -5.59 -12.88 -4.97
CA VAL A 422 -4.24 -12.64 -5.49
C VAL A 422 -4.28 -11.49 -6.49
N ARG A 423 -3.52 -10.41 -6.21
CA ARG A 423 -3.38 -9.25 -7.11
C ARG A 423 -1.91 -8.91 -7.35
N ILE A 424 -1.61 -8.53 -8.58
CA ILE A 424 -0.25 -8.22 -9.00
C ILE A 424 -0.22 -6.87 -9.70
N ILE A 425 0.76 -6.03 -9.35
CA ILE A 425 1.17 -4.87 -10.16
C ILE A 425 2.58 -5.16 -10.64
N THR A 426 2.81 -5.06 -11.96
CA THR A 426 4.13 -5.30 -12.54
C THR A 426 4.53 -4.20 -13.49
N ASP A 427 5.80 -4.13 -13.76
CA ASP A 427 6.47 -3.14 -14.61
C ASP A 427 6.12 -3.32 -16.09
N ALA A 428 5.99 -2.22 -16.85
CA ALA A 428 5.57 -2.21 -18.24
C ALA A 428 6.60 -2.90 -19.17
N LEU A 429 7.89 -2.61 -18.97
CA LEU A 429 8.98 -3.20 -19.77
C LEU A 429 9.02 -4.72 -19.59
N ASN A 430 8.98 -5.19 -18.35
CA ASN A 430 9.08 -6.62 -18.05
C ASN A 430 7.82 -7.40 -18.36
N ALA A 431 6.65 -6.77 -18.35
CA ALA A 431 5.39 -7.46 -18.61
C ALA A 431 5.29 -8.07 -20.01
N SER A 432 5.90 -7.43 -21.01
CA SER A 432 5.89 -7.86 -22.42
C SER A 432 7.03 -8.83 -22.78
N ALA A 433 8.06 -8.97 -21.95
CA ALA A 433 9.22 -9.79 -22.20
C ALA A 433 8.88 -11.29 -22.37
N LYS A 434 9.67 -12.01 -23.18
CA LYS A 434 9.46 -13.45 -23.47
C LYS A 434 9.46 -14.34 -22.21
N TYR A 435 10.22 -13.98 -21.19
CA TYR A 435 10.30 -14.70 -19.91
C TYR A 435 9.16 -14.34 -18.95
N SER A 436 8.38 -13.31 -19.24
CA SER A 436 7.28 -12.84 -18.40
C SER A 436 6.17 -13.89 -18.26
N LYS A 437 5.63 -13.99 -17.06
CA LYS A 437 4.50 -14.88 -16.75
C LYS A 437 3.15 -14.17 -16.68
N VAL A 438 3.09 -12.91 -17.08
CA VAL A 438 1.85 -12.11 -17.07
C VAL A 438 0.75 -12.78 -17.91
N ARG A 439 1.07 -13.30 -19.10
CA ARG A 439 0.09 -13.98 -19.97
C ARG A 439 -0.49 -15.24 -19.30
N GLU A 440 0.37 -16.05 -18.68
CA GLU A 440 -0.01 -17.27 -17.97
C GLU A 440 -0.91 -16.95 -16.76
N LEU A 441 -0.53 -15.96 -15.95
CA LEU A 441 -1.29 -15.51 -14.80
C LEU A 441 -2.67 -14.97 -15.19
N ARG A 442 -2.73 -14.13 -16.24
CA ARG A 442 -4.00 -13.60 -16.78
C ARG A 442 -4.88 -14.67 -17.38
N ALA A 443 -4.31 -15.66 -18.09
CA ALA A 443 -5.06 -16.79 -18.63
C ALA A 443 -5.71 -17.64 -17.53
N ALA A 444 -5.05 -17.75 -16.36
CA ALA A 444 -5.63 -18.35 -15.15
C ALA A 444 -6.66 -17.44 -14.44
N GLY A 445 -7.03 -16.32 -15.05
CA GLY A 445 -8.00 -15.37 -14.50
C GLY A 445 -7.48 -14.55 -13.32
N MET A 446 -6.17 -14.46 -13.13
CA MET A 446 -5.56 -13.64 -12.09
C MET A 446 -5.52 -12.16 -12.49
N PRO A 447 -5.96 -11.22 -11.63
CA PRO A 447 -5.87 -9.81 -11.92
C PRO A 447 -4.41 -9.32 -11.82
N VAL A 448 -3.81 -9.04 -12.98
CA VAL A 448 -2.46 -8.48 -13.12
C VAL A 448 -2.57 -7.12 -13.81
N LYS A 449 -2.37 -6.03 -13.07
CA LYS A 449 -2.20 -4.69 -13.62
C LYS A 449 -0.76 -4.46 -14.04
N ILE A 450 -0.59 -3.86 -15.20
CA ILE A 450 0.70 -3.36 -15.64
C ILE A 450 0.69 -1.87 -15.37
N GLU A 451 1.71 -1.37 -14.68
CA GLU A 451 1.81 0.07 -14.43
C GLU A 451 2.04 0.84 -15.75
N ASN A 452 1.70 2.13 -15.75
CA ASN A 452 1.76 2.99 -16.94
C ASN A 452 2.31 4.38 -16.59
N TYR A 453 3.39 4.38 -15.83
CA TYR A 453 4.13 5.60 -15.46
C TYR A 453 5.53 5.57 -16.09
N ALA A 454 6.17 6.72 -16.15
CA ALA A 454 7.54 6.86 -16.63
C ALA A 454 8.54 6.07 -15.78
N GLY A 455 8.41 6.18 -14.46
CA GLY A 455 9.23 5.40 -13.52
C GLY A 455 8.76 3.95 -13.40
N LYS A 456 9.69 3.06 -13.13
CA LYS A 456 9.46 1.61 -13.09
C LYS A 456 8.82 1.14 -11.78
N MET A 457 7.96 0.13 -11.85
CA MET A 457 7.59 -0.69 -10.69
C MET A 457 8.80 -1.55 -10.30
N HIS A 458 9.76 -0.95 -9.59
CA HIS A 458 11.02 -1.62 -9.27
C HIS A 458 11.01 -2.37 -7.93
N SER A 459 9.91 -2.37 -7.20
CA SER A 459 9.74 -3.16 -5.98
C SER A 459 9.85 -4.67 -6.24
N LYS A 460 10.28 -5.42 -5.24
CA LYS A 460 10.30 -6.87 -5.19
C LYS A 460 9.67 -7.27 -3.87
N THR A 461 8.35 -7.06 -3.79
CA THR A 461 7.61 -7.14 -2.53
C THR A 461 6.42 -8.07 -2.65
N MET A 462 6.10 -8.76 -1.56
CA MET A 462 4.89 -9.57 -1.42
C MET A 462 4.29 -9.34 -0.04
N ILE A 463 2.97 -9.16 0.01
CA ILE A 463 2.21 -9.00 1.25
C ILE A 463 1.24 -10.18 1.35
N ILE A 464 1.23 -10.88 2.49
CA ILE A 464 0.37 -12.04 2.73
C ILE A 464 -0.42 -11.87 4.03
N ASP A 465 -1.75 -11.90 3.95
CA ASP A 465 -2.71 -12.08 5.05
C ASP A 465 -2.60 -11.10 6.24
N ASP A 466 -2.23 -9.83 6.03
CA ASP A 466 -1.89 -8.89 7.12
C ASP A 466 -0.86 -9.45 8.12
N LYS A 467 -0.06 -10.40 7.70
CA LYS A 467 0.87 -11.12 8.56
C LYS A 467 2.31 -10.98 8.11
N TYR A 468 2.56 -11.20 6.82
CA TYR A 468 3.90 -11.20 6.27
C TYR A 468 4.10 -10.06 5.28
N LEU A 469 5.21 -9.35 5.44
CA LEU A 469 5.78 -8.47 4.43
C LEU A 469 7.12 -9.04 3.98
N ILE A 470 7.24 -9.31 2.69
CA ILE A 470 8.45 -9.81 2.05
C ILE A 470 9.00 -8.70 1.19
N LEU A 471 10.26 -8.32 1.36
CA LEU A 471 10.93 -7.30 0.57
C LEU A 471 12.45 -7.52 0.49
N GLY A 472 13.08 -7.03 -0.56
CA GLY A 472 14.52 -7.14 -0.75
C GLY A 472 14.96 -6.78 -2.17
N SER A 473 16.11 -7.29 -2.56
CA SER A 473 16.69 -7.07 -3.89
C SER A 473 16.19 -8.07 -4.94
N MET A 474 15.73 -9.26 -4.49
CA MET A 474 15.50 -10.43 -5.32
C MET A 474 14.27 -10.29 -6.22
N ASN A 475 14.49 -10.30 -7.53
CA ASN A 475 13.39 -10.49 -8.48
C ASN A 475 12.78 -11.90 -8.34
N PHE A 476 11.48 -12.02 -8.50
CA PHE A 476 10.78 -13.32 -8.43
C PHE A 476 11.03 -14.16 -9.68
N SER A 477 12.28 -14.58 -9.85
CA SER A 477 12.80 -15.31 -11.00
C SER A 477 13.66 -16.51 -10.57
N LYS A 478 13.90 -17.44 -11.50
CA LYS A 478 14.81 -18.57 -11.24
C LYS A 478 16.23 -18.08 -10.95
N SER A 479 16.72 -17.08 -11.69
CA SER A 479 18.06 -16.52 -11.46
C SER A 479 18.17 -15.82 -10.12
N GLY A 480 17.14 -15.05 -9.71
CA GLY A 480 17.09 -14.43 -8.39
C GLY A 480 17.12 -15.47 -7.25
N ASP A 481 16.43 -16.58 -7.41
CA ASP A 481 16.36 -17.63 -6.38
C ASP A 481 17.64 -18.48 -6.27
N SER A 482 18.31 -18.75 -7.40
CA SER A 482 19.32 -19.82 -7.44
C SER A 482 20.64 -19.51 -8.13
N LYS A 483 20.84 -18.25 -8.56
CA LYS A 483 22.07 -17.86 -9.27
C LYS A 483 22.69 -16.57 -8.77
N ASN A 484 21.90 -15.50 -8.70
CA ASN A 484 22.36 -14.17 -8.36
C ASN A 484 22.67 -14.05 -6.87
N ASP A 485 23.55 -13.11 -6.53
CA ASP A 485 23.71 -12.67 -5.15
C ASP A 485 22.59 -11.68 -4.81
N GLU A 486 21.64 -12.12 -4.02
CA GLU A 486 20.45 -11.37 -3.63
C GLU A 486 20.22 -11.45 -2.14
N ASN A 487 19.45 -10.52 -1.59
CA ASN A 487 18.90 -10.64 -0.24
C ASN A 487 17.41 -10.45 -0.22
N LEU A 488 16.77 -11.08 0.74
CA LEU A 488 15.34 -10.97 0.99
C LEU A 488 15.07 -11.01 2.49
N ILE A 489 14.15 -10.17 2.95
CA ILE A 489 13.63 -10.19 4.31
C ILE A 489 12.19 -10.65 4.28
N VAL A 490 11.87 -11.62 5.15
CA VAL A 490 10.50 -12.05 5.46
C VAL A 490 10.17 -11.54 6.86
N LEU A 491 9.43 -10.46 6.90
CA LEU A 491 9.02 -9.81 8.14
C LEU A 491 7.63 -10.31 8.55
N GLU A 492 7.56 -11.12 9.62
CA GLU A 492 6.28 -11.45 10.24
C GLU A 492 5.86 -10.31 11.16
N ASN A 493 5.14 -9.34 10.60
CA ASN A 493 4.70 -8.13 11.32
C ASN A 493 3.43 -7.58 10.70
N LYS A 494 2.36 -7.57 11.47
CA LYS A 494 1.03 -7.11 11.03
C LYS A 494 1.03 -5.63 10.61
N GLU A 495 1.69 -4.76 11.35
CA GLU A 495 1.72 -3.32 11.08
C GLU A 495 2.44 -3.04 9.74
N ALA A 496 3.59 -3.67 9.52
CA ALA A 496 4.34 -3.56 8.27
C ALA A 496 3.56 -4.11 7.07
N ALA A 497 2.90 -5.26 7.24
CA ALA A 497 2.07 -5.86 6.20
C ALA A 497 0.89 -4.94 5.82
N ILE A 498 0.16 -4.39 6.81
CA ILE A 498 -0.95 -3.47 6.59
C ILE A 498 -0.47 -2.15 5.97
N PHE A 499 0.66 -1.61 6.44
CA PHE A 499 1.26 -0.39 5.88
C PHE A 499 1.52 -0.55 4.38
N TYR A 500 2.19 -1.63 3.98
CA TYR A 500 2.52 -1.85 2.58
C TYR A 500 1.28 -2.24 1.74
N LYS A 501 0.31 -2.94 2.34
CA LYS A 501 -0.98 -3.22 1.70
C LYS A 501 -1.69 -1.93 1.30
N HIS A 502 -1.72 -0.92 2.15
CA HIS A 502 -2.34 0.37 1.83
C HIS A 502 -1.68 1.04 0.63
N PHE A 503 -0.35 1.00 0.55
CA PHE A 503 0.37 1.51 -0.61
C PHE A 503 0.05 0.71 -1.89
N PHE A 504 0.04 -0.62 -1.81
CA PHE A 504 -0.34 -1.46 -2.94
C PHE A 504 -1.75 -1.12 -3.47
N LEU A 505 -2.72 -0.97 -2.58
CA LEU A 505 -4.10 -0.67 -2.94
C LEU A 505 -4.26 0.76 -3.48
N TYR A 506 -3.49 1.71 -2.98
CA TYR A 506 -3.39 3.04 -3.54
C TYR A 506 -2.91 2.99 -5.00
N LEU A 507 -1.82 2.28 -5.28
CA LEU A 507 -1.34 2.09 -6.66
C LEU A 507 -2.35 1.33 -7.51
N TRP A 508 -2.99 0.30 -6.94
CA TRP A 508 -4.04 -0.46 -7.62
C TRP A 508 -5.20 0.43 -8.08
N ALA A 509 -5.58 1.40 -7.27
CA ALA A 509 -6.62 2.37 -7.61
C ALA A 509 -6.15 3.43 -8.64
N LYS A 510 -4.87 3.83 -8.58
CA LYS A 510 -4.27 4.81 -9.49
C LYS A 510 -4.08 4.27 -10.91
N ILE A 511 -3.64 3.03 -11.03
CA ILE A 511 -3.40 2.39 -12.33
C ILE A 511 -4.74 2.01 -12.97
N PRO A 512 -5.08 2.49 -14.19
CA PRO A 512 -6.36 2.23 -14.83
C PRO A 512 -6.66 0.75 -15.08
N ASP A 513 -7.92 0.34 -14.95
CA ASP A 513 -8.37 -1.06 -15.15
C ASP A 513 -8.17 -1.59 -16.57
N ARG A 514 -8.00 -0.72 -17.58
CA ARG A 514 -7.66 -1.16 -18.94
C ARG A 514 -6.35 -1.97 -18.95
N TRP A 515 -5.41 -1.67 -18.04
CA TRP A 515 -4.14 -2.36 -17.92
C TRP A 515 -4.21 -3.73 -17.22
N LEU A 516 -5.38 -4.19 -16.86
CA LEU A 516 -5.67 -5.59 -16.58
C LEU A 516 -5.71 -6.46 -17.86
N LYS A 517 -5.98 -5.85 -19.02
CA LYS A 517 -6.16 -6.54 -20.30
C LYS A 517 -5.06 -6.20 -21.31
N PHE A 518 -4.66 -4.93 -21.35
CA PHE A 518 -3.70 -4.41 -22.32
C PHE A 518 -2.31 -4.25 -21.68
N TYR A 519 -1.33 -3.97 -22.54
CA TYR A 519 0.06 -3.72 -22.16
C TYR A 519 0.39 -2.28 -22.55
N PRO A 520 0.67 -1.37 -21.60
CA PRO A 520 1.24 -0.08 -21.93
C PRO A 520 2.65 -0.28 -22.45
N ARG A 521 3.11 0.61 -23.30
CA ARG A 521 4.52 0.68 -23.68
C ARG A 521 5.29 1.34 -22.54
N ALA A 522 6.51 0.87 -22.27
CA ALA A 522 7.35 1.49 -21.23
C ALA A 522 7.70 2.92 -21.63
N GLU A 523 8.01 3.14 -22.93
CA GLU A 523 8.18 4.48 -23.51
C GLU A 523 7.13 4.72 -24.60
N GLY A 524 6.28 5.74 -24.40
CA GLY A 524 5.19 6.05 -25.31
C GLY A 524 4.04 6.81 -24.66
N LEU A 525 3.08 7.25 -25.46
CA LEU A 525 1.90 8.00 -25.01
C LEU A 525 0.98 7.23 -24.03
N ASP A 526 1.19 5.94 -23.88
CA ASP A 526 0.49 5.08 -22.93
C ASP A 526 1.01 5.24 -21.49
N SER A 527 2.26 5.62 -21.32
CA SER A 527 2.94 5.77 -20.03
C SER A 527 3.09 7.23 -19.66
N ILE A 528 2.59 7.57 -18.49
CA ILE A 528 2.50 8.95 -17.99
C ILE A 528 3.90 9.48 -17.71
N GLY A 529 4.33 10.47 -18.50
CA GLY A 529 5.60 11.18 -18.33
C GLY A 529 6.76 10.64 -19.16
N SER A 530 6.71 9.40 -19.67
CA SER A 530 7.82 8.74 -20.34
C SER A 530 8.32 9.43 -21.62
N CYS A 531 7.52 10.26 -22.27
CA CYS A 531 7.90 11.01 -23.46
C CYS A 531 8.51 12.39 -23.17
N SER A 532 8.92 12.68 -21.92
CA SER A 532 9.45 14.00 -21.53
C SER A 532 10.31 13.97 -20.27
N ASP A 533 10.81 12.83 -19.88
CA ASP A 533 11.55 12.64 -18.63
C ASP A 533 13.08 12.60 -18.81
N GLY A 534 13.56 12.46 -20.05
CA GLY A 534 14.97 12.38 -20.40
C GLY A 534 15.60 11.02 -20.08
N VAL A 535 14.78 9.96 -20.03
CA VAL A 535 15.21 8.58 -19.75
C VAL A 535 14.78 7.67 -20.88
N ASP A 536 15.68 6.83 -21.36
CA ASP A 536 15.36 5.69 -22.21
C ASP A 536 14.65 4.63 -21.35
N ASN A 537 13.30 4.62 -21.41
CA ASN A 537 12.47 3.81 -20.50
C ASN A 537 12.39 2.34 -20.93
N ASP A 538 12.65 2.01 -22.20
CA ASP A 538 12.58 0.66 -22.75
C ASP A 538 13.94 0.11 -23.22
N TYR A 539 15.00 0.91 -23.09
CA TYR A 539 16.39 0.54 -23.38
C TYR A 539 16.68 0.22 -24.86
N ASP A 540 16.01 0.91 -25.77
CA ASP A 540 16.25 0.77 -27.22
C ASP A 540 17.26 1.78 -27.78
N GLY A 541 17.69 2.76 -26.96
CA GLY A 541 18.67 3.80 -27.29
C GLY A 541 18.04 5.10 -27.76
N LEU A 542 16.70 5.20 -27.84
CA LEU A 542 15.97 6.43 -28.16
C LEU A 542 15.41 7.03 -26.87
N VAL A 543 15.21 8.34 -26.83
CA VAL A 543 14.74 9.06 -25.63
C VAL A 543 13.62 10.02 -25.98
N ASP A 544 12.52 9.99 -25.20
CA ASP A 544 11.44 10.95 -25.30
C ASP A 544 10.86 11.06 -26.74
N MET A 545 10.99 12.22 -27.36
CA MET A 545 10.49 12.51 -28.71
C MET A 545 11.31 11.85 -29.85
N GLU A 546 12.44 11.24 -29.55
CA GLU A 546 13.17 10.39 -30.51
C GLU A 546 12.41 9.08 -30.72
N GLU A 547 11.74 8.59 -29.69
CA GLU A 547 10.91 7.39 -29.72
C GLU A 547 9.64 7.60 -30.58
N LYS A 548 9.41 6.65 -31.50
CA LYS A 548 8.26 6.68 -32.42
C LYS A 548 6.91 6.68 -31.68
N ASN A 549 6.84 5.98 -30.55
CA ASN A 549 5.62 5.83 -29.76
C ASN A 549 5.28 7.08 -28.95
N CYS A 550 6.18 8.06 -28.88
CA CYS A 550 5.99 9.37 -28.28
C CYS A 550 5.52 10.44 -29.29
N ARG A 551 5.50 10.10 -30.58
CA ARG A 551 5.02 11.02 -31.65
C ARG A 551 3.53 10.75 -31.89
N LYS A 552 2.75 11.82 -32.06
CA LYS A 552 1.32 11.74 -32.41
C LYS A 552 1.13 11.43 -33.89
#